data_dd8f011b61318e865c19b88c7426dbe7
#
_entry.id   dd8f011b61318e865c19b88c7426dbe7
#
_cell.length_a   1.000
_cell.length_b   1.000
_cell.length_c   1.000
_cell.angle_alpha   90.00
_cell.angle_beta   90.00
_cell.angle_gamma   90.00
#
_symmetry.space_group_name_H-M   'P 1'
#
loop_
_entity.id
_entity.type
_entity.pdbx_description
1 polymer ?
#
loop_
_entity_poly.entity_id
_entity_poly.type
_entity_poly.pdbx_seq_one_letter_code
_entity_poly.pdbx_strand_id
1 'polypeptide(L)'
;ACEAGAHVALIQKEATAISQGNTASGIITDQSNPAAAAALGQLLVKESAYRADPELINVWIENGGEAVKWVLDHVKEAGGSVIDQGNNQQSKASNEVNGYSSLNYVTSYMGPKPYNNGEGMKVLAEVAAENGVEVFYNTPGEQLVKDGDKVTGVIAKGEEGYIQFNAAKGVIIATGDYQNDEEMS
;
A
#
# COMPACT_ATOMS: atom_id res chain seq x y z
N ALA A 1 -11.83 -2.39 1.94
CA ALA A 1 -12.72 -2.72 3.07
C ALA A 1 -14.12 -2.09 2.88
N CYS A 2 -14.21 -0.78 2.58
CA CYS A 2 -15.49 -0.11 2.33
C CYS A 2 -16.23 -0.72 1.14
N GLU A 3 -15.59 -0.93 0.00
CA GLU A 3 -16.16 -1.60 -1.18
C GLU A 3 -16.71 -3.01 -0.87
N ALA A 4 -16.13 -3.68 0.13
CA ALA A 4 -16.62 -4.96 0.64
C ALA A 4 -17.73 -4.81 1.70
N GLY A 5 -18.33 -3.62 1.83
CA GLY A 5 -19.45 -3.35 2.73
C GLY A 5 -19.08 -3.15 4.21
N ALA A 6 -17.82 -2.85 4.52
CA ALA A 6 -17.43 -2.53 5.88
C ALA A 6 -17.63 -1.03 6.17
N HIS A 7 -18.11 -0.68 7.35
CA HIS A 7 -17.94 0.67 7.90
C HIS A 7 -16.48 0.85 8.30
N VAL A 8 -15.85 1.91 7.80
CA VAL A 8 -14.42 2.15 7.97
C VAL A 8 -14.18 3.53 8.56
N ALA A 9 -13.42 3.57 9.65
CA ALA A 9 -12.77 4.79 10.14
C ALA A 9 -11.28 4.73 9.79
N LEU A 10 -10.79 5.74 9.08
CA LEU A 10 -9.38 5.89 8.74
C LEU A 10 -8.79 7.02 9.57
N ILE A 11 -7.81 6.71 10.40
CA ILE A 11 -7.10 7.71 11.20
C ILE A 11 -5.72 7.99 10.62
N GLN A 12 -5.33 9.25 10.54
CA GLN A 12 -4.05 9.70 10.00
C GLN A 12 -3.45 10.77 10.91
N LYS A 13 -2.19 10.61 11.28
CA LYS A 13 -1.50 11.58 12.15
C LYS A 13 -1.25 12.92 11.50
N GLU A 14 -1.08 12.95 10.19
CA GLU A 14 -0.82 14.18 9.43
C GLU A 14 -2.13 14.89 9.05
N ALA A 15 -2.01 16.15 8.64
CA ALA A 15 -3.14 16.97 8.20
C ALA A 15 -3.70 16.57 6.81
N THR A 16 -3.10 15.60 6.15
CA THR A 16 -3.48 15.14 4.80
C THR A 16 -3.06 13.70 4.58
N ALA A 17 -3.61 13.07 3.55
CA ALA A 17 -3.10 11.80 3.06
C ALA A 17 -1.68 11.99 2.52
N ILE A 18 -0.79 11.08 2.88
CA ILE A 18 0.61 11.08 2.45
C ILE A 18 1.01 9.71 1.94
N SER A 19 2.04 9.68 1.12
CA SER A 19 2.75 8.47 0.73
C SER A 19 4.20 8.81 0.43
N GLN A 20 5.07 7.84 0.55
CA GLN A 20 6.47 7.99 0.15
C GLN A 20 6.67 7.56 -1.29
N GLY A 21 7.72 8.10 -1.90
CA GLY A 21 8.12 7.76 -3.25
C GLY A 21 7.28 8.43 -4.33
N ASN A 22 7.61 8.10 -5.56
CA ASN A 22 7.01 8.69 -6.76
C ASN A 22 6.53 7.64 -7.77
N THR A 23 6.67 6.36 -7.46
CA THR A 23 6.24 5.24 -8.31
C THR A 23 5.48 4.20 -7.50
N ALA A 24 4.57 3.51 -8.19
CA ALA A 24 3.98 2.26 -7.72
C ALA A 24 4.24 1.17 -8.75
N SER A 25 4.61 -0.03 -8.32
CA SER A 25 4.95 -1.13 -9.21
C SER A 25 4.50 -2.46 -8.66
N GLY A 26 4.03 -3.34 -9.53
CA GLY A 26 3.65 -4.71 -9.21
C GLY A 26 3.80 -5.62 -10.42
N ILE A 27 3.84 -6.92 -10.21
CA ILE A 27 3.97 -7.91 -11.27
C ILE A 27 2.58 -8.24 -11.84
N ILE A 28 2.46 -8.23 -13.16
CA ILE A 28 1.28 -8.74 -13.85
C ILE A 28 1.48 -10.26 -14.03
N THR A 29 1.01 -11.03 -13.07
CA THR A 29 1.35 -12.45 -12.93
C THR A 29 0.84 -13.30 -14.07
N ASP A 30 -0.37 -13.05 -14.57
CA ASP A 30 -0.98 -13.76 -15.70
C ASP A 30 -0.28 -13.52 -17.04
N GLN A 31 0.51 -12.45 -17.14
CA GLN A 31 1.31 -12.08 -18.30
C GLN A 31 2.81 -12.35 -18.10
N SER A 32 3.19 -12.90 -16.97
CA SER A 32 4.58 -13.17 -16.60
C SER A 32 4.92 -14.66 -16.70
N ASN A 33 6.19 -14.95 -16.94
CA ASN A 33 6.69 -16.33 -16.88
C ASN A 33 6.66 -16.82 -15.43
N PRO A 34 5.94 -17.91 -15.10
CA PRO A 34 5.84 -18.40 -13.73
C PRO A 34 7.19 -18.77 -13.10
N ALA A 35 8.13 -19.29 -13.88
CA ALA A 35 9.47 -19.60 -13.40
C ALA A 35 10.26 -18.35 -13.05
N ALA A 36 10.10 -17.26 -13.82
CA ALA A 36 10.71 -15.98 -13.51
C ALA A 36 10.10 -15.35 -12.26
N ALA A 37 8.78 -15.45 -12.06
CA ALA A 37 8.09 -14.97 -10.86
C ALA A 37 8.58 -15.73 -9.61
N ALA A 38 8.69 -17.05 -9.68
CA ALA A 38 9.22 -17.88 -8.60
C ALA A 38 10.69 -17.56 -8.30
N ALA A 39 11.53 -17.36 -9.32
CA ALA A 39 12.93 -16.97 -9.16
C ALA A 39 13.08 -15.59 -8.52
N LEU A 40 12.20 -14.64 -8.85
CA LEU A 40 12.16 -13.33 -8.20
C LEU A 40 11.81 -13.46 -6.71
N GLY A 41 10.83 -14.29 -6.36
CA GLY A 41 10.49 -14.55 -4.96
C GLY A 41 11.68 -15.06 -4.16
N GLN A 42 12.41 -16.05 -4.69
CA GLN A 42 13.62 -16.57 -4.07
C GLN A 42 14.72 -15.50 -3.95
N LEU A 43 14.88 -14.65 -4.98
CA LEU A 43 15.85 -13.56 -4.96
C LEU A 43 15.52 -12.56 -3.85
N LEU A 44 14.27 -12.13 -3.72
CA LEU A 44 13.84 -11.18 -2.69
C LEU A 44 14.06 -11.73 -1.27
N VAL A 45 13.76 -13.00 -1.04
CA VAL A 45 14.08 -13.68 0.23
C VAL A 45 15.59 -13.65 0.50
N LYS A 46 16.41 -13.96 -0.49
CA LYS A 46 17.88 -13.93 -0.37
C LYS A 46 18.41 -12.52 -0.10
N GLU A 47 17.95 -11.52 -0.85
CA GLU A 47 18.38 -10.12 -0.72
C GLU A 47 17.99 -9.52 0.66
N SER A 48 16.91 -10.01 1.26
CA SER A 48 16.55 -9.67 2.64
C SER A 48 17.41 -10.38 3.70
N ALA A 49 18.49 -11.06 3.30
CA ALA A 49 19.29 -11.94 4.16
C ALA A 49 18.43 -13.02 4.85
N TYR A 50 17.44 -13.55 4.15
CA TYR A 50 16.48 -14.57 4.63
C TYR A 50 15.64 -14.13 5.84
N ARG A 51 15.44 -12.82 6.01
CA ARG A 51 14.58 -12.26 7.06
C ARG A 51 13.15 -12.04 6.62
N ALA A 52 12.92 -11.85 5.32
CA ALA A 52 11.58 -11.67 4.78
C ALA A 52 10.82 -12.99 4.80
N ASP A 53 9.54 -12.92 5.15
CA ASP A 53 8.63 -14.06 5.08
C ASP A 53 8.33 -14.39 3.60
N PRO A 54 8.65 -15.62 3.14
CA PRO A 54 8.39 -16.03 1.76
C PRO A 54 6.91 -16.00 1.39
N GLU A 55 6.01 -16.25 2.34
CA GLU A 55 4.55 -16.22 2.08
C GLU A 55 4.09 -14.79 1.77
N LEU A 56 4.59 -13.79 2.50
CA LEU A 56 4.29 -12.37 2.22
C LEU A 56 4.86 -11.93 0.88
N ILE A 57 6.06 -12.38 0.52
CA ILE A 57 6.63 -12.09 -0.81
C ILE A 57 5.77 -12.71 -1.90
N ASN A 58 5.30 -13.94 -1.74
CA ASN A 58 4.42 -14.59 -2.71
C ASN A 58 3.08 -13.86 -2.84
N VAL A 59 2.49 -13.40 -1.75
CA VAL A 59 1.27 -12.56 -1.80
C VAL A 59 1.49 -11.31 -2.64
N TRP A 60 2.63 -10.64 -2.51
CA TRP A 60 2.96 -9.48 -3.34
C TRP A 60 3.18 -9.85 -4.81
N ILE A 61 3.87 -10.96 -5.10
CA ILE A 61 4.09 -11.44 -6.47
C ILE A 61 2.75 -11.73 -7.15
N GLU A 62 1.85 -12.39 -6.46
CA GLU A 62 0.57 -12.83 -7.02
C GLU A 62 -0.44 -11.69 -7.18
N ASN A 63 -0.42 -10.70 -6.29
CA ASN A 63 -1.48 -9.68 -6.23
C ASN A 63 -1.00 -8.24 -6.44
N GLY A 64 0.32 -8.01 -6.43
CA GLY A 64 0.87 -6.66 -6.46
C GLY A 64 0.51 -5.87 -7.72
N GLY A 65 0.48 -6.53 -8.88
CA GLY A 65 0.10 -5.89 -10.14
C GLY A 65 -1.36 -5.44 -10.16
N GLU A 66 -2.25 -6.31 -9.70
CA GLU A 66 -3.68 -6.00 -9.60
C GLU A 66 -3.93 -4.88 -8.59
N ALA A 67 -3.27 -4.94 -7.43
CA ALA A 67 -3.39 -3.91 -6.40
C ALA A 67 -2.95 -2.53 -6.89
N VAL A 68 -1.81 -2.46 -7.59
CA VAL A 68 -1.33 -1.20 -8.21
C VAL A 68 -2.31 -0.71 -9.26
N LYS A 69 -2.80 -1.59 -10.11
CA LYS A 69 -3.78 -1.25 -11.14
C LYS A 69 -5.07 -0.69 -10.55
N TRP A 70 -5.57 -1.31 -9.48
CA TRP A 70 -6.75 -0.83 -8.75
C TRP A 70 -6.55 0.60 -8.25
N VAL A 71 -5.41 0.92 -7.64
CA VAL A 71 -5.06 2.29 -7.19
C VAL A 71 -5.09 3.26 -8.36
N LEU A 72 -4.45 2.91 -9.48
CA LEU A 72 -4.35 3.79 -10.65
C LEU A 72 -5.69 4.06 -11.31
N ASP A 73 -6.52 3.04 -11.42
CA ASP A 73 -7.84 3.15 -12.03
C ASP A 73 -8.72 4.09 -11.20
N HIS A 74 -8.75 3.96 -9.87
CA HIS A 74 -9.49 4.87 -8.99
C HIS A 74 -9.00 6.32 -9.06
N VAL A 75 -7.67 6.53 -9.08
CA VAL A 75 -7.10 7.88 -9.22
C VAL A 75 -7.46 8.50 -10.56
N LYS A 76 -7.42 7.71 -11.65
CA LYS A 76 -7.82 8.17 -13.00
C LYS A 76 -9.30 8.51 -13.07
N GLU A 77 -10.16 7.63 -12.57
CA GLU A 77 -11.62 7.82 -12.57
C GLU A 77 -12.02 9.08 -11.80
N ALA A 78 -11.35 9.39 -10.71
CA ALA A 78 -11.52 10.61 -9.94
C ALA A 78 -10.86 11.84 -10.58
N GLY A 79 -10.30 11.73 -11.79
CA GLY A 79 -9.66 12.83 -12.51
C GLY A 79 -8.25 13.18 -12.02
N GLY A 80 -7.65 12.33 -11.18
CA GLY A 80 -6.28 12.49 -10.72
C GLY A 80 -5.26 12.24 -11.83
N SER A 81 -4.10 12.87 -11.70
CA SER A 81 -3.02 12.70 -12.68
C SER A 81 -2.31 11.37 -12.45
N VAL A 82 -2.33 10.52 -13.46
CA VAL A 82 -1.60 9.25 -13.50
C VAL A 82 -0.84 9.15 -14.80
N ILE A 83 0.45 8.85 -14.72
CA ILE A 83 1.24 8.42 -15.85
C ILE A 83 1.45 6.92 -15.72
N ASP A 84 0.58 6.18 -16.38
CA ASP A 84 0.72 4.75 -16.54
C ASP A 84 1.81 4.52 -17.60
N GLN A 85 2.91 3.97 -17.17
CA GLN A 85 3.97 3.58 -18.11
C GLN A 85 3.66 2.26 -18.80
N GLY A 86 2.49 1.71 -18.52
CA GLY A 86 2.03 0.47 -19.10
C GLY A 86 2.93 -0.69 -18.69
N ASN A 87 2.96 -1.67 -19.56
CA ASN A 87 3.87 -2.79 -19.50
C ASN A 87 5.29 -2.27 -19.79
N ASN A 88 5.78 -1.41 -18.89
CA ASN A 88 7.09 -0.85 -19.07
C ASN A 88 8.08 -1.99 -19.03
N GLN A 89 8.45 -2.44 -20.18
CA GLN A 89 9.64 -3.24 -20.38
C GLN A 89 10.84 -2.36 -20.00
N GLN A 90 10.95 -2.09 -18.73
CA GLN A 90 12.23 -1.66 -18.21
C GLN A 90 13.22 -2.62 -18.82
N SER A 91 14.28 -2.14 -19.35
CA SER A 91 15.25 -2.82 -20.18
C SER A 91 15.23 -4.36 -20.08
N LYS A 92 15.49 -5.09 -21.14
CA LYS A 92 15.55 -6.57 -21.11
C LYS A 92 16.30 -7.12 -19.88
N ALA A 93 17.28 -6.38 -19.36
CA ALA A 93 18.07 -6.74 -18.20
C ALA A 93 17.27 -6.70 -16.87
N SER A 94 16.29 -5.81 -16.72
CA SER A 94 15.47 -5.77 -15.50
C SER A 94 14.33 -6.79 -15.50
N ASN A 95 14.05 -7.41 -16.65
CA ASN A 95 13.06 -8.47 -16.78
C ASN A 95 13.66 -9.87 -16.67
N GLU A 96 14.99 -9.98 -16.51
CA GLU A 96 15.66 -11.25 -16.34
C GLU A 96 16.02 -11.47 -14.87
N VAL A 97 15.50 -12.56 -14.32
CA VAL A 97 15.82 -13.00 -12.96
C VAL A 97 16.37 -14.41 -13.03
N ASN A 98 17.64 -14.60 -12.60
CA ASN A 98 18.31 -15.89 -12.60
C ASN A 98 18.24 -16.64 -13.95
N GLY A 99 18.41 -15.92 -15.07
CA GLY A 99 18.35 -16.50 -16.42
C GLY A 99 16.94 -16.72 -16.97
N TYR A 100 15.90 -16.37 -16.24
CA TYR A 100 14.52 -16.37 -16.73
C TYR A 100 14.13 -14.97 -17.17
N SER A 101 13.68 -14.83 -18.40
CA SER A 101 13.15 -13.57 -18.94
C SER A 101 11.63 -13.55 -18.92
N SER A 102 11.08 -12.35 -19.11
CA SER A 102 9.64 -12.08 -19.26
C SER A 102 8.86 -12.00 -17.95
N LEU A 103 9.27 -11.09 -17.09
CA LEU A 103 8.40 -10.51 -16.10
C LEU A 103 7.73 -9.25 -16.65
N ASN A 104 6.42 -9.17 -16.55
CA ASN A 104 5.64 -8.00 -16.89
C ASN A 104 5.27 -7.24 -15.63
N TYR A 105 5.52 -5.93 -15.64
CA TYR A 105 5.24 -5.06 -14.52
C TYR A 105 4.21 -4.01 -14.91
N VAL A 106 3.31 -3.70 -14.00
CA VAL A 106 2.65 -2.41 -14.00
C VAL A 106 3.51 -1.44 -13.20
N THR A 107 3.88 -0.33 -13.81
CA THR A 107 4.64 0.75 -13.17
C THR A 107 4.04 2.08 -13.54
N SER A 108 3.87 2.95 -12.59
CA SER A 108 3.25 4.24 -12.83
C SER A 108 3.78 5.32 -11.91
N TYR A 109 3.55 6.53 -12.34
CA TYR A 109 3.76 7.73 -11.53
C TYR A 109 2.41 8.42 -11.32
N MET A 110 2.20 8.95 -10.14
CA MET A 110 1.02 9.73 -9.79
C MET A 110 1.40 11.18 -9.52
N GLY A 111 0.46 12.08 -9.75
CA GLY A 111 0.62 13.50 -9.54
C GLY A 111 1.41 14.23 -10.64
N PRO A 112 1.46 15.56 -10.59
CA PRO A 112 2.26 16.38 -11.49
C PRO A 112 3.75 16.17 -11.24
N LYS A 113 4.58 16.56 -12.21
CA LYS A 113 6.05 16.56 -12.01
C LYS A 113 6.44 17.43 -10.81
N PRO A 114 7.39 16.98 -9.96
CA PRO A 114 8.32 15.86 -10.11
C PRO A 114 7.77 14.48 -9.72
N TYR A 115 6.49 14.23 -9.80
CA TYR A 115 5.73 13.04 -9.42
C TYR A 115 5.81 12.72 -7.92
N ASN A 116 4.66 12.50 -7.34
CA ASN A 116 4.51 12.21 -5.93
C ASN A 116 3.29 11.29 -5.73
N ASN A 117 3.51 10.11 -5.24
CA ASN A 117 2.41 9.19 -4.89
C ASN A 117 1.45 9.81 -3.87
N GLY A 118 1.91 10.72 -3.02
CA GLY A 118 1.08 11.46 -2.07
C GLY A 118 -0.07 12.22 -2.75
N GLU A 119 0.15 12.75 -3.95
CA GLU A 119 -0.94 13.41 -4.69
C GLU A 119 -2.03 12.42 -5.12
N GLY A 120 -1.65 11.22 -5.55
CA GLY A 120 -2.60 10.14 -5.80
C GLY A 120 -3.32 9.68 -4.53
N MET A 121 -2.62 9.61 -3.41
CA MET A 121 -3.22 9.22 -2.13
C MET A 121 -4.22 10.25 -1.61
N LYS A 122 -4.03 11.55 -1.88
CA LYS A 122 -5.03 12.58 -1.58
C LYS A 122 -6.32 12.34 -2.36
N VAL A 123 -6.19 12.08 -3.66
CA VAL A 123 -7.35 11.75 -4.50
C VAL A 123 -8.06 10.49 -3.99
N LEU A 124 -7.32 9.44 -3.64
CA LEU A 124 -7.91 8.23 -3.07
C LEU A 124 -8.58 8.45 -1.72
N ALA A 125 -8.06 9.35 -0.90
CA ALA A 125 -8.70 9.69 0.38
C ALA A 125 -10.04 10.41 0.16
N GLU A 126 -10.13 11.28 -0.86
CA GLU A 126 -11.38 11.92 -1.28
C GLU A 126 -12.38 10.88 -1.79
N VAL A 127 -11.95 9.99 -2.69
CA VAL A 127 -12.78 8.87 -3.18
C VAL A 127 -13.26 7.99 -2.02
N ALA A 128 -12.41 7.69 -1.06
CA ALA A 128 -12.76 6.90 0.10
C ALA A 128 -13.85 7.59 0.94
N ALA A 129 -13.70 8.90 1.19
CA ALA A 129 -14.68 9.70 1.94
C ALA A 129 -16.04 9.76 1.20
N GLU A 130 -16.03 9.96 -0.11
CA GLU A 130 -17.24 9.95 -0.95
C GLU A 130 -17.96 8.59 -0.91
N ASN A 131 -17.22 7.51 -0.73
CA ASN A 131 -17.75 6.16 -0.57
C ASN A 131 -18.05 5.77 0.90
N GLY A 132 -18.08 6.75 1.81
CA GLY A 132 -18.53 6.56 3.18
C GLY A 132 -17.46 6.12 4.17
N VAL A 133 -16.18 6.26 3.85
CA VAL A 133 -15.11 6.13 4.83
C VAL A 133 -15.04 7.40 5.67
N GLU A 134 -15.09 7.26 6.98
CA GLU A 134 -14.85 8.37 7.90
C GLU A 134 -13.36 8.62 8.05
N VAL A 135 -12.86 9.77 7.55
CA VAL A 135 -11.42 10.09 7.57
C VAL A 135 -11.13 11.14 8.66
N PHE A 136 -10.21 10.79 9.55
CA PHE A 136 -9.77 11.62 10.66
C PHE A 136 -8.30 12.00 10.49
N TYR A 137 -8.04 13.24 10.11
CA TYR A 137 -6.70 13.81 10.02
C TYR A 137 -6.26 14.40 11.36
N ASN A 138 -4.97 14.70 11.52
CA ASN A 138 -4.37 15.16 12.78
C ASN A 138 -4.74 14.27 13.98
N THR A 139 -4.90 12.97 13.72
CA THR A 139 -5.42 12.01 14.68
C THR A 139 -4.47 10.82 14.79
N PRO A 140 -3.28 10.98 15.41
CA PRO A 140 -2.33 9.88 15.60
C PRO A 140 -2.94 8.76 16.45
N GLY A 141 -2.88 7.53 15.93
CA GLY A 141 -3.16 6.33 16.72
C GLY A 141 -2.00 6.06 17.67
N GLU A 142 -2.29 5.94 18.97
CA GLU A 142 -1.24 5.78 19.96
C GLU A 142 -1.26 4.41 20.63
N GLN A 143 -2.44 3.78 20.76
CA GLN A 143 -2.55 2.52 21.46
C GLN A 143 -3.61 1.62 20.86
N LEU A 144 -3.31 0.32 20.76
CA LEU A 144 -4.31 -0.70 20.43
C LEU A 144 -5.12 -1.07 21.68
N VAL A 145 -6.44 -1.13 21.52
CA VAL A 145 -7.35 -1.68 22.53
C VAL A 145 -7.44 -3.18 22.35
N LYS A 146 -7.25 -3.94 23.42
CA LYS A 146 -7.28 -5.41 23.39
C LYS A 146 -8.28 -5.96 24.38
N ASP A 147 -8.90 -7.06 24.00
CA ASP A 147 -9.68 -7.94 24.88
C ASP A 147 -9.03 -9.33 24.80
N GLY A 148 -8.24 -9.69 25.81
CA GLY A 148 -7.33 -10.82 25.74
C GLY A 148 -6.32 -10.67 24.59
N ASP A 149 -6.27 -11.63 23.67
CA ASP A 149 -5.39 -11.60 22.49
C ASP A 149 -6.02 -10.90 21.27
N LYS A 150 -7.29 -10.52 21.37
CA LYS A 150 -8.01 -9.88 20.27
C LYS A 150 -7.87 -8.37 20.32
N VAL A 151 -7.47 -7.76 19.20
CA VAL A 151 -7.52 -6.31 19.01
C VAL A 151 -8.96 -5.90 18.70
N THR A 152 -9.50 -4.99 19.51
CA THR A 152 -10.89 -4.52 19.47
C THR A 152 -11.03 -3.03 19.16
N GLY A 153 -9.93 -2.32 18.98
CA GLY A 153 -9.97 -0.90 18.65
C GLY A 153 -8.61 -0.22 18.71
N VAL A 154 -8.66 1.10 18.59
CA VAL A 154 -7.50 2.00 18.67
C VAL A 154 -7.87 3.20 19.53
N ILE A 155 -6.95 3.63 20.38
CA ILE A 155 -6.98 4.95 21.03
C ILE A 155 -6.13 5.87 20.17
N ALA A 156 -6.69 6.99 19.79
CA ALA A 156 -6.02 8.04 19.02
C ALA A 156 -6.14 9.38 19.76
N LYS A 157 -5.20 10.28 19.48
CA LYS A 157 -5.21 11.64 20.05
C LYS A 157 -5.85 12.60 19.04
N GLY A 158 -7.00 13.14 19.37
CA GLY A 158 -7.63 14.23 18.64
C GLY A 158 -7.29 15.60 19.24
N GLU A 159 -7.82 16.65 18.64
CA GLU A 159 -7.60 18.04 19.09
C GLU A 159 -8.15 18.30 20.52
N GLU A 160 -9.31 17.72 20.85
CA GLU A 160 -9.99 17.91 22.11
C GLU A 160 -9.64 16.84 23.17
N GLY A 161 -8.78 15.88 22.84
CA GLY A 161 -8.40 14.80 23.74
C GLY A 161 -8.36 13.44 23.06
N TYR A 162 -8.37 12.39 23.87
CA TYR A 162 -8.31 11.03 23.35
C TYR A 162 -9.66 10.53 22.85
N ILE A 163 -9.62 9.84 21.71
CA ILE A 163 -10.77 9.21 21.06
C ILE A 163 -10.51 7.71 21.00
N GLN A 164 -11.47 6.91 21.41
CA GLN A 164 -11.40 5.47 21.23
C GLN A 164 -12.27 5.06 20.03
N PHE A 165 -11.64 4.46 19.02
CA PHE A 165 -12.30 3.85 17.89
C PHE A 165 -12.49 2.36 18.18
N ASN A 166 -13.74 1.90 18.26
CA ASN A 166 -14.04 0.49 18.46
C ASN A 166 -14.17 -0.22 17.12
N ALA A 167 -13.48 -1.34 16.95
CA ALA A 167 -13.43 -2.11 15.72
C ALA A 167 -14.05 -3.49 15.91
N ALA A 168 -15.25 -3.69 15.42
CA ALA A 168 -15.95 -4.97 15.50
C ALA A 168 -15.31 -6.07 14.65
N LYS A 169 -14.74 -5.70 13.49
CA LYS A 169 -14.12 -6.63 12.53
C LYS A 169 -12.61 -6.75 12.70
N GLY A 170 -11.92 -5.67 13.05
CA GLY A 170 -10.47 -5.63 13.24
C GLY A 170 -9.87 -4.27 12.92
N VAL A 171 -8.58 -4.16 13.14
CA VAL A 171 -7.78 -2.97 12.86
C VAL A 171 -6.73 -3.32 11.82
N ILE A 172 -6.66 -2.51 10.75
CA ILE A 172 -5.60 -2.61 9.73
C ILE A 172 -4.53 -1.60 10.09
N ILE A 173 -3.32 -2.07 10.33
CA ILE A 173 -2.16 -1.22 10.59
C ILE A 173 -1.50 -0.91 9.25
N ALA A 174 -1.53 0.37 8.84
CA ALA A 174 -0.93 0.86 7.61
C ALA A 174 0.00 2.06 7.89
N THR A 175 0.73 1.98 9.01
CA THR A 175 1.53 3.08 9.56
C THR A 175 2.87 3.29 8.86
N GLY A 176 3.22 2.42 7.91
CA GLY A 176 4.51 2.46 7.23
C GLY A 176 5.63 1.89 8.09
N ASP A 177 6.84 2.39 7.86
CA ASP A 177 8.05 1.95 8.53
C ASP A 177 8.26 2.66 9.87
N TYR A 178 9.08 2.07 10.73
CA TYR A 178 9.43 2.53 12.08
C TYR A 178 10.77 3.29 12.15
N GLN A 179 11.32 3.71 11.01
CA GLN A 179 12.66 4.35 10.90
C GLN A 179 12.84 5.60 11.79
N ASN A 180 11.74 6.26 12.14
CA ASN A 180 11.77 7.45 13.00
C ASN A 180 11.43 7.15 14.47
N ASP A 181 11.33 5.90 14.85
CA ASP A 181 11.09 5.49 16.24
C ASP A 181 12.45 5.15 16.90
N GLU A 182 12.81 5.93 17.92
CA GLU A 182 14.09 5.80 18.60
C GLU A 182 14.22 4.49 19.41
N GLU A 183 13.11 3.87 19.77
CA GLU A 183 13.11 2.61 20.53
C GLU A 183 13.17 1.38 19.59
N MET A 184 12.70 1.53 18.35
CA MET A 184 12.60 0.44 17.38
C MET A 184 13.71 0.45 16.32
N SER A 185 14.50 1.52 16.21
CA SER A 185 15.57 1.70 15.23
C SER A 185 16.98 1.36 15.73
#